data_09a547212e2928b71fc8835eb75a9efc
#
_entry.id   09a547212e2928b71fc8835eb75a9efc
#
_cell.length_a   1.000
_cell.length_b   1.000
_cell.length_c   1.000
_cell.angle_alpha   90.00
_cell.angle_beta   90.00
_cell.angle_gamma   90.00
#
_symmetry.space_group_name_H-M   'P 1'
#
loop_
_entity.id
_entity.type
_entity.pdbx_description
1 polymer ?
#
loop_
_entity_poly.entity_id
_entity_poly.type
_entity_poly.pdbx_seq_one_letter_code
_entity_poly.pdbx_strand_id
1 'polypeptide(L)'
;MKRLFFFLLSALFVTSAIQAQPIANHVILIGLDGWASYDLDKAHDIPNLRSLMEGGACSMHKRSVIPSSSAVNWATMFMGVGPEMHGYTTWGSKTPEVASITTNEHGIFPSIFSVIREQRPDAVTGCTCEWDGIKYVVDTLSISHVEYFKDGWKNVEGNCDRIVQFILDKKPVFFAPCFDGIDGIGHEKGWYTEDYYNYLARIDHCVGRIIQALKDAGIYDDTVIIVTGDHGGHDQGHGTLDIRDMESPLVFYGKNVRAINEMDGAFVQYDIAATIAYILGLDIPEAWRGKPVKQAFE
;
A
#
# COMPACT_ATOMS: atom_id res chain seq x y z
N MET A 1 43.90 59.89 -11.23
CA MET A 1 42.56 59.28 -11.14
C MET A 1 42.71 57.78 -10.97
N LYS A 2 42.53 57.26 -9.73
CA LYS A 2 42.65 55.83 -9.43
C LYS A 2 41.19 55.22 -9.50
N ARG A 3 40.97 54.30 -10.46
CA ARG A 3 39.71 53.57 -10.56
C ARG A 3 39.76 52.39 -9.60
N LEU A 4 38.87 52.40 -8.60
CA LEU A 4 38.63 51.30 -7.66
C LEU A 4 37.66 50.32 -8.32
N PHE A 5 38.09 49.09 -8.62
CA PHE A 5 37.21 48.01 -9.05
C PHE A 5 36.67 47.29 -7.80
N PHE A 6 35.37 47.40 -7.58
CA PHE A 6 34.67 46.57 -6.59
C PHE A 6 34.31 45.23 -7.24
N PHE A 7 34.94 44.16 -6.77
CA PHE A 7 34.47 42.81 -7.07
C PHE A 7 33.33 42.46 -6.11
N LEU A 8 32.12 42.34 -6.62
CA LEU A 8 31.00 41.76 -5.88
C LEU A 8 31.15 40.24 -5.91
N LEU A 9 31.50 39.64 -4.77
CA LEU A 9 31.49 38.19 -4.58
C LEU A 9 30.06 37.78 -4.23
N SER A 10 29.28 37.30 -5.21
CA SER A 10 27.99 36.69 -4.96
C SER A 10 28.19 35.29 -4.40
N ALA A 11 28.01 35.14 -3.09
CA ALA A 11 27.92 33.81 -2.45
C ALA A 11 26.61 33.14 -2.87
N LEU A 12 26.69 32.12 -3.72
CA LEU A 12 25.56 31.19 -3.94
C LEU A 12 25.37 30.36 -2.66
N PHE A 13 24.36 30.70 -1.89
CA PHE A 13 23.84 29.81 -0.84
C PHE A 13 23.10 28.66 -1.53
N VAL A 14 23.76 27.52 -1.69
CA VAL A 14 23.09 26.27 -2.00
C VAL A 14 22.40 25.81 -0.69
N THR A 15 21.13 26.11 -0.54
CA THR A 15 20.30 25.50 0.50
C THR A 15 20.06 24.05 0.09
N SER A 16 20.92 23.14 0.55
CA SER A 16 20.57 21.72 0.53
C SER A 16 19.33 21.53 1.43
N ALA A 17 18.20 21.20 0.82
CA ALA A 17 17.05 20.71 1.59
C ALA A 17 17.52 19.52 2.42
N ILE A 18 17.39 19.60 3.74
CA ILE A 18 17.67 18.45 4.63
C ILE A 18 16.52 17.48 4.40
N GLN A 19 16.74 16.51 3.53
CA GLN A 19 15.80 15.41 3.33
C GLN A 19 15.70 14.63 4.64
N ALA A 20 14.47 14.31 5.07
CA ALA A 20 14.25 13.52 6.27
C ALA A 20 14.95 12.14 6.12
N GLN A 21 15.60 11.69 7.20
CA GLN A 21 16.21 10.36 7.19
C GLN A 21 15.11 9.30 7.11
N PRO A 22 15.24 8.31 6.21
CA PRO A 22 14.25 7.26 6.09
C PRO A 22 14.19 6.40 7.37
N ILE A 23 13.00 5.96 7.73
CA ILE A 23 12.78 4.98 8.80
C ILE A 23 13.29 3.61 8.36
N ALA A 24 13.02 3.26 7.10
CA ALA A 24 13.46 2.05 6.44
C ALA A 24 13.75 2.33 4.95
N ASN A 25 14.63 1.53 4.33
CA ASN A 25 14.94 1.65 2.91
C ASN A 25 14.01 0.80 2.02
N HIS A 26 13.26 -0.12 2.61
CA HIS A 26 12.35 -1.00 1.91
C HIS A 26 10.95 -0.96 2.55
N VAL A 27 9.91 -0.92 1.72
CA VAL A 27 8.52 -1.06 2.15
C VAL A 27 7.83 -2.11 1.28
N ILE A 28 7.20 -3.09 1.92
CA ILE A 28 6.37 -4.09 1.27
C ILE A 28 4.93 -3.86 1.72
N LEU A 29 4.06 -3.47 0.79
CA LEU A 29 2.63 -3.31 1.03
C LEU A 29 1.89 -4.56 0.54
N ILE A 30 1.59 -5.48 1.42
CA ILE A 30 0.78 -6.66 1.13
C ILE A 30 -0.69 -6.22 1.16
N GLY A 31 -1.26 -6.05 -0.02
CA GLY A 31 -2.65 -5.64 -0.17
C GLY A 31 -3.56 -6.85 -0.32
N LEU A 32 -4.60 -6.93 0.50
CA LEU A 32 -5.55 -8.04 0.56
C LEU A 32 -6.95 -7.53 0.24
N ASP A 33 -7.40 -7.70 -1.02
CA ASP A 33 -8.72 -7.26 -1.44
C ASP A 33 -9.82 -7.92 -0.61
N GLY A 34 -10.77 -7.13 -0.09
CA GLY A 34 -11.86 -7.61 0.72
C GLY A 34 -11.51 -8.15 2.12
N TRP A 35 -10.29 -7.85 2.63
CA TRP A 35 -9.89 -8.31 3.96
C TRP A 35 -10.60 -7.54 5.07
N ALA A 36 -11.62 -8.17 5.65
CA ALA A 36 -12.49 -7.58 6.65
C ALA A 36 -11.91 -7.71 8.08
N SER A 37 -12.17 -6.70 8.90
CA SER A 37 -11.79 -6.69 10.32
C SER A 37 -12.69 -7.52 11.21
N TYR A 38 -13.98 -7.61 10.89
CA TYR A 38 -14.96 -8.29 11.70
C TYR A 38 -14.70 -9.79 11.75
N ASP A 39 -14.94 -10.39 12.92
CA ASP A 39 -14.79 -11.82 13.14
C ASP A 39 -13.39 -12.40 12.78
N LEU A 40 -12.36 -11.55 12.69
CA LEU A 40 -10.99 -11.98 12.38
C LEU A 40 -10.39 -12.88 13.49
N ASP A 41 -10.91 -12.80 14.70
CA ASP A 41 -10.59 -13.70 15.80
C ASP A 41 -10.97 -15.15 15.51
N LYS A 42 -11.98 -15.40 14.66
CA LYS A 42 -12.38 -16.73 14.19
C LYS A 42 -11.46 -17.32 13.12
N ALA A 43 -10.62 -16.49 12.49
CA ALA A 43 -9.67 -16.99 11.51
C ALA A 43 -8.69 -17.96 12.17
N HIS A 44 -8.51 -19.13 11.58
CA HIS A 44 -7.58 -20.16 12.00
C HIS A 44 -6.44 -20.29 10.99
N ASP A 45 -5.36 -20.93 11.39
CA ASP A 45 -4.20 -21.21 10.54
C ASP A 45 -3.59 -19.97 9.85
N ILE A 46 -3.55 -18.83 10.58
CA ILE A 46 -2.93 -17.58 10.14
C ILE A 46 -1.76 -17.14 11.06
N PRO A 47 -0.78 -18.02 11.33
CA PRO A 47 0.28 -17.73 12.31
C PRO A 47 1.17 -16.56 11.90
N ASN A 48 1.40 -16.35 10.58
CA ASN A 48 2.25 -15.26 10.10
C ASN A 48 1.56 -13.90 10.28
N LEU A 49 0.31 -13.77 9.87
CA LEU A 49 -0.48 -12.55 10.08
C LEU A 49 -0.62 -12.25 11.57
N ARG A 50 -0.91 -13.24 12.41
CA ARG A 50 -0.97 -13.05 13.88
C ARG A 50 0.36 -12.58 14.44
N SER A 51 1.48 -13.16 14.01
CA SER A 51 2.82 -12.72 14.44
C SER A 51 3.12 -11.27 14.04
N LEU A 52 2.70 -10.85 12.84
CA LEU A 52 2.84 -9.46 12.42
C LEU A 52 1.97 -8.52 13.26
N MET A 53 0.75 -8.92 13.58
CA MET A 53 -0.17 -8.13 14.41
C MET A 53 0.32 -8.00 15.86
N GLU A 54 0.76 -9.10 16.46
CA GLU A 54 1.25 -9.15 17.87
C GLU A 54 2.59 -8.43 18.03
N GLY A 55 3.47 -8.55 17.06
CA GLY A 55 4.82 -7.95 17.09
C GLY A 55 4.92 -6.55 16.50
N GLY A 56 3.86 -6.05 15.88
CA GLY A 56 3.81 -4.77 15.19
C GLY A 56 2.79 -3.80 15.77
N ALA A 57 2.45 -2.79 14.99
CA ALA A 57 1.40 -1.83 15.30
C ALA A 57 0.20 -2.10 14.38
N CYS A 58 -0.99 -2.28 14.97
CA CYS A 58 -2.16 -2.58 14.17
C CYS A 58 -3.38 -1.74 14.58
N SER A 59 -4.35 -1.65 13.68
CA SER A 59 -5.71 -1.21 13.94
C SER A 59 -6.70 -2.07 13.17
N MET A 60 -7.78 -2.47 13.85
CA MET A 60 -8.89 -3.19 13.23
C MET A 60 -9.96 -2.24 12.66
N HIS A 61 -9.76 -0.92 12.76
CA HIS A 61 -10.75 0.10 12.45
C HIS A 61 -10.33 1.09 11.35
N LYS A 62 -9.35 0.70 10.49
CA LYS A 62 -9.03 1.52 9.33
C LYS A 62 -10.23 1.55 8.37
N ARG A 63 -10.61 2.77 7.94
CA ARG A 63 -11.74 2.99 7.04
C ARG A 63 -11.33 3.08 5.58
N SER A 64 -12.03 2.35 4.73
CA SER A 64 -12.10 2.65 3.30
C SER A 64 -12.87 3.94 3.04
N VAL A 65 -12.75 4.52 1.83
CA VAL A 65 -13.61 5.62 1.38
C VAL A 65 -14.88 5.08 0.73
N ILE A 66 -15.88 5.96 0.57
CA ILE A 66 -17.16 5.60 -0.07
C ILE A 66 -17.11 5.95 -1.56
N PRO A 67 -17.55 5.00 -2.44
CA PRO A 67 -18.01 3.65 -2.11
C PRO A 67 -16.86 2.73 -1.68
N SER A 68 -17.13 1.83 -0.73
CA SER A 68 -16.16 0.83 -0.25
C SER A 68 -16.00 -0.29 -1.27
N SER A 69 -15.34 0.02 -2.37
CA SER A 69 -15.14 -0.87 -3.51
C SER A 69 -13.74 -0.76 -4.11
N SER A 70 -13.32 -1.80 -4.81
CA SER A 70 -11.92 -2.09 -5.15
C SER A 70 -11.23 -0.95 -5.92
N ALA A 71 -11.65 -0.57 -7.14
CA ALA A 71 -10.90 0.45 -7.89
C ALA A 71 -10.81 1.79 -7.14
N VAL A 72 -11.88 2.19 -6.44
CA VAL A 72 -11.94 3.43 -5.67
C VAL A 72 -10.92 3.41 -4.52
N ASN A 73 -10.88 2.31 -3.78
CA ASN A 73 -10.03 2.21 -2.58
C ASN A 73 -8.58 1.84 -2.91
N TRP A 74 -8.30 1.09 -3.97
CA TRP A 74 -6.95 0.92 -4.47
C TRP A 74 -6.37 2.25 -4.99
N ALA A 75 -7.15 3.04 -5.78
CA ALA A 75 -6.74 4.38 -6.19
C ALA A 75 -6.44 5.28 -4.97
N THR A 76 -7.35 5.31 -4.01
CA THR A 76 -7.21 6.06 -2.75
C THR A 76 -5.95 5.67 -1.99
N MET A 77 -5.68 4.36 -1.87
CA MET A 77 -4.51 3.80 -1.17
C MET A 77 -3.19 4.25 -1.80
N PHE A 78 -3.11 4.24 -3.12
CA PHE A 78 -1.87 4.61 -3.82
C PHE A 78 -1.72 6.12 -4.05
N MET A 79 -2.82 6.87 -4.12
CA MET A 79 -2.84 8.29 -4.46
C MET A 79 -2.95 9.24 -3.25
N GLY A 80 -3.19 8.71 -2.05
CA GLY A 80 -3.22 9.52 -0.82
C GLY A 80 -4.34 10.55 -0.73
N VAL A 81 -5.44 10.37 -1.49
CA VAL A 81 -6.63 11.23 -1.51
C VAL A 81 -7.88 10.41 -1.74
N GLY A 82 -9.06 11.00 -1.52
CA GLY A 82 -10.34 10.37 -1.81
C GLY A 82 -10.79 10.51 -3.27
N PRO A 83 -11.90 9.82 -3.64
CA PRO A 83 -12.43 9.77 -5.00
C PRO A 83 -12.83 11.15 -5.55
N GLU A 84 -13.20 12.09 -4.69
CA GLU A 84 -13.52 13.47 -5.07
C GLU A 84 -12.32 14.22 -5.68
N MET A 85 -11.10 13.73 -5.46
CA MET A 85 -9.88 14.36 -5.96
C MET A 85 -9.20 13.55 -7.07
N HIS A 86 -9.07 12.23 -6.92
CA HIS A 86 -8.46 11.38 -7.96
C HIS A 86 -9.43 10.99 -9.08
N GLY A 87 -10.74 11.07 -8.82
CA GLY A 87 -11.78 10.92 -9.83
C GLY A 87 -12.25 9.50 -10.14
N TYR A 88 -11.66 8.48 -9.57
CA TYR A 88 -12.13 7.09 -9.69
C TYR A 88 -13.25 6.84 -8.70
N THR A 89 -14.48 6.56 -9.18
CA THR A 89 -15.69 6.58 -8.34
C THR A 89 -16.52 5.30 -8.39
N THR A 90 -16.14 4.33 -9.23
CA THR A 90 -16.85 3.05 -9.35
C THR A 90 -15.91 1.85 -9.16
N TRP A 91 -16.47 0.68 -8.81
CA TRP A 91 -15.68 -0.53 -8.53
C TRP A 91 -14.76 -0.97 -9.67
N GLY A 92 -15.17 -0.77 -10.91
CA GLY A 92 -14.45 -1.20 -12.11
C GLY A 92 -13.88 -0.05 -12.93
N SER A 93 -13.63 1.12 -12.32
CA SER A 93 -13.08 2.29 -12.99
C SER A 93 -11.79 1.95 -13.74
N LYS A 94 -11.75 2.30 -15.03
CA LYS A 94 -10.55 2.17 -15.87
C LYS A 94 -9.93 3.52 -16.21
N THR A 95 -10.69 4.56 -16.04
CA THR A 95 -10.31 5.97 -16.17
C THR A 95 -11.10 6.75 -15.12
N PRO A 96 -10.63 7.91 -14.67
CA PRO A 96 -11.40 8.73 -13.75
C PRO A 96 -12.75 9.13 -14.36
N GLU A 97 -13.86 8.87 -13.67
CA GLU A 97 -15.22 9.32 -14.08
C GLU A 97 -15.39 10.81 -13.83
N VAL A 98 -14.69 11.35 -12.84
CA VAL A 98 -14.58 12.77 -12.55
C VAL A 98 -13.15 13.21 -12.87
N ALA A 99 -12.97 14.35 -13.51
CA ALA A 99 -11.63 14.85 -13.80
C ALA A 99 -10.81 14.98 -12.51
N SER A 100 -9.63 14.36 -12.49
CA SER A 100 -8.69 14.51 -11.37
C SER A 100 -8.34 15.99 -11.16
N ILE A 101 -8.28 16.44 -9.92
CA ILE A 101 -7.98 17.85 -9.60
C ILE A 101 -6.58 18.28 -10.05
N THR A 102 -5.66 17.33 -10.14
CA THR A 102 -4.31 17.50 -10.71
C THR A 102 -3.84 16.17 -11.26
N THR A 103 -2.87 16.20 -12.19
CA THR A 103 -2.25 15.00 -12.75
C THR A 103 -0.74 15.20 -12.89
N ASN A 104 0.00 14.10 -12.90
CA ASN A 104 1.40 14.07 -13.28
C ASN A 104 1.58 14.12 -14.81
N GLU A 105 2.81 13.98 -15.29
CA GLU A 105 3.14 13.98 -16.73
C GLU A 105 2.49 12.83 -17.52
N HIS A 106 2.07 11.75 -16.84
CA HIS A 106 1.37 10.61 -17.45
C HIS A 106 -0.16 10.79 -17.47
N GLY A 107 -0.69 11.93 -16.99
CA GLY A 107 -2.12 12.20 -16.95
C GLY A 107 -2.88 11.50 -15.81
N ILE A 108 -2.16 10.98 -14.83
CA ILE A 108 -2.70 10.27 -13.64
C ILE A 108 -2.46 11.11 -12.39
N PHE A 109 -3.40 11.07 -11.43
CA PHE A 109 -3.19 11.73 -10.14
C PHE A 109 -1.89 11.23 -9.50
N PRO A 110 -1.05 12.10 -8.89
CA PRO A 110 0.22 11.69 -8.30
C PRO A 110 0.06 10.57 -7.29
N SER A 111 0.69 9.43 -7.54
CA SER A 111 0.67 8.25 -6.70
C SER A 111 1.99 8.06 -5.95
N ILE A 112 2.02 7.19 -4.95
CA ILE A 112 3.26 6.84 -4.25
C ILE A 112 4.34 6.33 -5.22
N PHE A 113 3.96 5.66 -6.29
CA PHE A 113 4.91 5.19 -7.30
C PHE A 113 5.54 6.35 -8.08
N SER A 114 4.75 7.34 -8.51
CA SER A 114 5.27 8.52 -9.20
C SER A 114 6.14 9.38 -8.26
N VAL A 115 5.74 9.52 -6.99
CA VAL A 115 6.53 10.23 -5.97
C VAL A 115 7.89 9.57 -5.72
N ILE A 116 7.93 8.23 -5.66
CA ILE A 116 9.20 7.50 -5.54
C ILE A 116 10.02 7.69 -6.81
N ARG A 117 9.43 7.60 -7.99
CA ARG A 117 10.13 7.76 -9.27
C ARG A 117 10.74 9.14 -9.43
N GLU A 118 10.00 10.19 -9.03
CA GLU A 118 10.45 11.57 -9.09
C GLU A 118 11.62 11.84 -8.12
N GLN A 119 11.50 11.38 -6.86
CA GLN A 119 12.46 11.71 -5.82
C GLN A 119 13.63 10.71 -5.71
N ARG A 120 13.46 9.48 -6.21
CA ARG A 120 14.46 8.41 -6.26
C ARG A 120 14.42 7.69 -7.61
N PRO A 121 14.92 8.31 -8.69
CA PRO A 121 14.78 7.78 -10.07
C PRO A 121 15.30 6.36 -10.28
N ASP A 122 16.34 5.97 -9.53
CA ASP A 122 16.97 4.66 -9.63
C ASP A 122 16.32 3.59 -8.73
N ALA A 123 15.30 3.97 -7.93
CA ALA A 123 14.63 3.04 -7.04
C ALA A 123 13.85 1.98 -7.83
N VAL A 124 14.04 0.71 -7.46
CA VAL A 124 13.23 -0.38 -8.01
C VAL A 124 11.90 -0.41 -7.26
N THR A 125 10.82 -0.30 -8.02
CA THR A 125 9.45 -0.40 -7.52
C THR A 125 8.72 -1.52 -8.24
N GLY A 126 7.75 -2.16 -7.57
CA GLY A 126 6.94 -3.22 -8.16
C GLY A 126 5.49 -3.17 -7.72
N CYS A 127 4.61 -3.64 -8.60
CA CYS A 127 3.22 -3.92 -8.31
C CYS A 127 2.81 -5.20 -9.02
N THR A 128 2.34 -6.19 -8.26
CA THR A 128 1.75 -7.40 -8.83
C THR A 128 0.30 -7.51 -8.38
N CYS A 129 -0.59 -7.99 -9.25
CA CYS A 129 -2.00 -8.05 -8.93
C CYS A 129 -2.68 -9.29 -9.53
N GLU A 130 -3.62 -9.84 -8.79
CA GLU A 130 -4.49 -10.92 -9.20
C GLU A 130 -5.73 -10.41 -9.92
N TRP A 131 -6.21 -9.21 -9.57
CA TRP A 131 -7.26 -8.50 -10.29
C TRP A 131 -6.66 -7.44 -11.23
N ASP A 132 -7.05 -7.50 -12.52
CA ASP A 132 -6.46 -6.64 -13.54
C ASP A 132 -6.91 -5.17 -13.47
N GLY A 133 -7.92 -4.87 -12.67
CA GLY A 133 -8.41 -3.51 -12.41
C GLY A 133 -7.36 -2.58 -11.78
N ILE A 134 -6.46 -3.13 -10.97
CA ILE A 134 -5.40 -2.35 -10.31
C ILE A 134 -4.52 -1.61 -11.32
N LYS A 135 -4.22 -2.20 -12.48
CA LYS A 135 -3.39 -1.57 -13.51
C LYS A 135 -3.95 -0.25 -14.07
N TYR A 136 -5.24 0.00 -13.87
CA TYR A 136 -5.89 1.24 -14.32
C TYR A 136 -5.89 2.35 -13.26
N VAL A 137 -5.66 1.99 -12.00
CA VAL A 137 -5.65 2.93 -10.87
C VAL A 137 -4.25 3.14 -10.29
N VAL A 138 -3.22 2.62 -10.97
CA VAL A 138 -1.81 2.89 -10.66
C VAL A 138 -1.12 3.51 -11.87
N ASP A 139 -0.13 4.36 -11.62
CA ASP A 139 0.72 4.92 -12.68
C ASP A 139 1.77 3.89 -13.11
N THR A 140 1.38 3.01 -14.05
CA THR A 140 2.25 1.93 -14.54
C THR A 140 3.55 2.41 -15.19
N LEU A 141 3.60 3.67 -15.67
CA LEU A 141 4.80 4.26 -16.28
C LEU A 141 5.83 4.68 -15.23
N SER A 142 5.40 4.92 -13.99
CA SER A 142 6.28 5.21 -12.86
C SER A 142 6.79 3.97 -12.14
N ILE A 143 6.29 2.77 -12.46
CA ILE A 143 6.64 1.51 -11.78
C ILE A 143 7.70 0.76 -12.59
N SER A 144 8.72 0.21 -11.91
CA SER A 144 9.79 -0.55 -12.57
C SER A 144 9.31 -1.92 -13.06
N HIS A 145 8.37 -2.54 -12.34
CA HIS A 145 7.81 -3.85 -12.66
C HIS A 145 6.33 -3.91 -12.33
N VAL A 146 5.50 -4.11 -13.34
CA VAL A 146 4.06 -4.34 -13.19
C VAL A 146 3.72 -5.71 -13.75
N GLU A 147 3.05 -6.53 -12.96
CA GLU A 147 2.64 -7.84 -13.39
C GLU A 147 1.21 -8.15 -12.99
N TYR A 148 0.40 -8.50 -13.97
CA TYR A 148 -0.93 -9.05 -13.76
C TYR A 148 -0.88 -10.57 -13.90
N PHE A 149 -1.33 -11.29 -12.88
CA PHE A 149 -1.39 -12.74 -12.87
C PHE A 149 -2.62 -13.25 -13.63
N LYS A 150 -2.39 -13.82 -14.81
CA LYS A 150 -3.48 -14.22 -15.73
C LYS A 150 -4.44 -15.25 -15.15
N ASP A 151 -3.96 -16.10 -14.25
CA ASP A 151 -4.77 -17.13 -13.59
C ASP A 151 -5.56 -16.54 -12.39
N GLY A 152 -5.38 -15.23 -12.13
CA GLY A 152 -6.00 -14.52 -11.03
C GLY A 152 -5.71 -15.18 -9.68
N TRP A 153 -6.62 -15.05 -8.75
CA TRP A 153 -6.48 -15.56 -7.39
C TRP A 153 -6.57 -17.10 -7.27
N LYS A 154 -6.98 -17.80 -8.32
CA LYS A 154 -7.10 -19.27 -8.29
C LYS A 154 -5.75 -19.99 -8.16
N ASN A 155 -4.66 -19.33 -8.57
CA ASN A 155 -3.30 -19.86 -8.52
C ASN A 155 -2.42 -19.08 -7.51
N VAL A 156 -2.91 -18.88 -6.30
CA VAL A 156 -2.21 -18.07 -5.28
C VAL A 156 -0.79 -18.56 -4.99
N GLU A 157 -0.56 -19.88 -4.99
CA GLU A 157 0.77 -20.47 -4.74
C GLU A 157 1.76 -20.12 -5.86
N GLY A 158 1.34 -20.24 -7.13
CA GLY A 158 2.17 -19.85 -8.28
C GLY A 158 2.40 -18.34 -8.36
N ASN A 159 1.40 -17.53 -7.98
CA ASN A 159 1.55 -16.07 -7.84
C ASN A 159 2.58 -15.75 -6.75
N CYS A 160 2.50 -16.43 -5.62
CA CYS A 160 3.46 -16.29 -4.53
C CYS A 160 4.90 -16.64 -4.95
N ASP A 161 5.10 -17.68 -5.77
CA ASP A 161 6.43 -18.01 -6.31
C ASP A 161 7.03 -16.83 -7.08
N ARG A 162 6.24 -16.14 -7.89
CA ARG A 162 6.68 -14.99 -8.69
C ARG A 162 6.94 -13.75 -7.82
N ILE A 163 6.12 -13.51 -6.80
CA ILE A 163 6.31 -12.46 -5.80
C ILE A 163 7.65 -12.66 -5.06
N VAL A 164 7.88 -13.89 -4.56
CA VAL A 164 9.13 -14.28 -3.87
C VAL A 164 10.34 -14.08 -4.78
N GLN A 165 10.26 -14.55 -6.03
CA GLN A 165 11.35 -14.41 -6.99
C GLN A 165 11.69 -12.94 -7.27
N PHE A 166 10.66 -12.08 -7.42
CA PHE A 166 10.87 -10.64 -7.61
C PHE A 166 11.60 -9.99 -6.41
N ILE A 167 11.23 -10.34 -5.19
CA ILE A 167 11.91 -9.86 -3.98
C ILE A 167 13.39 -10.27 -3.97
N LEU A 168 13.67 -11.55 -4.23
CA LEU A 168 15.03 -12.09 -4.23
C LEU A 168 15.92 -11.43 -5.29
N ASP A 169 15.39 -11.26 -6.51
CA ASP A 169 16.16 -10.75 -7.64
C ASP A 169 16.35 -9.23 -7.59
N LYS A 170 15.35 -8.49 -7.12
CA LYS A 170 15.28 -7.04 -7.29
C LYS A 170 15.47 -6.23 -6.01
N LYS A 171 15.21 -6.81 -4.84
CA LYS A 171 15.30 -6.10 -3.55
C LYS A 171 14.63 -4.72 -3.61
N PRO A 172 13.32 -4.65 -3.92
CA PRO A 172 12.64 -3.40 -4.27
C PRO A 172 12.63 -2.42 -3.10
N VAL A 173 12.72 -1.12 -3.40
CA VAL A 173 12.50 -0.04 -2.42
C VAL A 173 11.04 0.00 -1.99
N PHE A 174 10.13 -0.17 -2.95
CA PHE A 174 8.69 -0.31 -2.69
C PHE A 174 8.09 -1.41 -3.56
N PHE A 175 7.35 -2.32 -2.94
CA PHE A 175 6.67 -3.38 -3.64
C PHE A 175 5.27 -3.59 -3.07
N ALA A 176 4.28 -3.66 -3.96
CA ALA A 176 2.88 -3.88 -3.62
C ALA A 176 2.35 -5.16 -4.29
N PRO A 177 2.49 -6.33 -3.66
CA PRO A 177 1.73 -7.53 -4.04
C PRO A 177 0.27 -7.38 -3.59
N CYS A 178 -0.67 -7.42 -4.55
CA CYS A 178 -2.10 -7.26 -4.33
C CYS A 178 -2.82 -8.58 -4.63
N PHE A 179 -3.37 -9.18 -3.59
CA PHE A 179 -4.11 -10.43 -3.62
C PHE A 179 -5.60 -10.14 -3.68
N ASP A 180 -6.32 -10.79 -4.58
CA ASP A 180 -7.75 -10.59 -4.84
C ASP A 180 -8.64 -11.74 -4.30
N GLY A 181 -8.02 -12.84 -3.92
CA GLY A 181 -8.77 -14.06 -3.68
C GLY A 181 -9.64 -14.07 -2.44
N ILE A 182 -9.37 -13.22 -1.44
CA ILE A 182 -10.23 -13.09 -0.25
C ILE A 182 -11.56 -12.48 -0.66
N ASP A 183 -11.54 -11.44 -1.51
CA ASP A 183 -12.74 -10.84 -2.10
C ASP A 183 -13.47 -11.83 -3.00
N GLY A 184 -12.74 -12.53 -3.87
CA GLY A 184 -13.29 -13.54 -4.76
C GLY A 184 -14.06 -14.64 -4.02
N ILE A 185 -13.50 -15.19 -2.93
CA ILE A 185 -14.18 -16.17 -2.07
C ILE A 185 -15.34 -15.51 -1.31
N GLY A 186 -15.19 -14.27 -0.86
CA GLY A 186 -16.27 -13.51 -0.23
C GLY A 186 -17.50 -13.43 -1.14
N HIS A 187 -17.32 -13.11 -2.41
CA HIS A 187 -18.40 -13.08 -3.40
C HIS A 187 -18.96 -14.47 -3.72
N GLU A 188 -18.13 -15.51 -3.79
CA GLU A 188 -18.57 -16.86 -4.14
C GLU A 188 -19.25 -17.59 -2.96
N LYS A 189 -18.74 -17.44 -1.74
CA LYS A 189 -19.10 -18.24 -0.55
C LYS A 189 -19.61 -17.41 0.62
N GLY A 190 -19.37 -16.12 0.62
CA GLY A 190 -19.70 -15.19 1.70
C GLY A 190 -18.52 -14.89 2.60
N TRP A 191 -18.49 -13.65 3.09
CA TRP A 191 -17.57 -13.21 4.15
C TRP A 191 -17.82 -13.97 5.45
N TYR A 192 -16.81 -14.18 6.26
CA TYR A 192 -16.84 -14.81 7.58
C TYR A 192 -17.24 -16.29 7.55
N THR A 193 -17.24 -16.92 6.37
CA THR A 193 -17.48 -18.36 6.22
C THR A 193 -16.17 -19.16 6.42
N GLU A 194 -16.29 -20.47 6.59
CA GLU A 194 -15.16 -21.39 6.66
C GLU A 194 -14.29 -21.30 5.39
N ASP A 195 -14.92 -21.20 4.20
CA ASP A 195 -14.21 -21.06 2.93
C ASP A 195 -13.39 -19.76 2.89
N TYR A 196 -13.92 -18.65 3.42
CA TYR A 196 -13.23 -17.36 3.53
C TYR A 196 -11.98 -17.48 4.41
N TYR A 197 -12.10 -18.10 5.59
CA TYR A 197 -10.96 -18.29 6.50
C TYR A 197 -9.94 -19.29 5.96
N ASN A 198 -10.37 -20.37 5.29
CA ASN A 198 -9.48 -21.31 4.62
C ASN A 198 -8.66 -20.63 3.52
N TYR A 199 -9.26 -19.69 2.77
CA TYR A 199 -8.50 -18.92 1.78
C TYR A 199 -7.53 -17.93 2.44
N LEU A 200 -7.93 -17.27 3.52
CA LEU A 200 -7.04 -16.40 4.29
C LEU A 200 -5.82 -17.17 4.83
N ALA A 201 -5.98 -18.43 5.23
CA ALA A 201 -4.86 -19.30 5.63
C ALA A 201 -3.88 -19.56 4.47
N ARG A 202 -4.36 -19.70 3.22
CA ARG A 202 -3.47 -19.80 2.04
C ARG A 202 -2.69 -18.49 1.81
N ILE A 203 -3.33 -17.36 1.99
CA ILE A 203 -2.66 -16.04 1.93
C ILE A 203 -1.62 -15.92 3.05
N ASP A 204 -1.95 -16.36 4.26
CA ASP A 204 -1.01 -16.35 5.39
C ASP A 204 0.27 -17.15 5.08
N HIS A 205 0.14 -18.30 4.41
CA HIS A 205 1.29 -19.05 3.94
C HIS A 205 2.15 -18.24 2.97
N CYS A 206 1.52 -17.48 2.04
CA CYS A 206 2.24 -16.56 1.15
C CYS A 206 2.94 -15.45 1.93
N VAL A 207 2.29 -14.87 2.94
CA VAL A 207 2.90 -13.85 3.81
C VAL A 207 4.16 -14.41 4.48
N GLY A 208 4.12 -15.64 5.00
CA GLY A 208 5.29 -16.31 5.57
C GLY A 208 6.43 -16.47 4.56
N ARG A 209 6.12 -16.84 3.32
CA ARG A 209 7.10 -16.96 2.23
C ARG A 209 7.69 -15.61 1.81
N ILE A 210 6.88 -14.54 1.79
CA ILE A 210 7.35 -13.17 1.54
C ILE A 210 8.34 -12.75 2.64
N ILE A 211 8.02 -12.99 3.92
CA ILE A 211 8.91 -12.70 5.05
C ILE A 211 10.22 -13.47 4.90
N GLN A 212 10.17 -14.76 4.53
CA GLN A 212 11.38 -15.55 4.32
C GLN A 212 12.20 -15.02 3.15
N ALA A 213 11.57 -14.63 2.04
CA ALA A 213 12.26 -14.03 0.89
C ALA A 213 12.99 -12.72 1.24
N LEU A 214 12.41 -11.87 2.10
CA LEU A 214 13.08 -10.66 2.60
C LEU A 214 14.34 -11.00 3.41
N LYS A 215 14.29 -12.06 4.23
CA LYS A 215 15.45 -12.56 4.99
C LYS A 215 16.53 -13.10 4.07
N ASP A 216 16.16 -13.93 3.11
CA ASP A 216 17.08 -14.53 2.14
C ASP A 216 17.71 -13.47 1.21
N ALA A 217 16.95 -12.42 0.87
CA ALA A 217 17.46 -11.26 0.15
C ALA A 217 18.39 -10.36 0.99
N GLY A 218 18.41 -10.53 2.31
CA GLY A 218 19.22 -9.73 3.24
C GLY A 218 18.71 -8.30 3.41
N ILE A 219 17.41 -8.06 3.23
CA ILE A 219 16.79 -6.73 3.39
C ILE A 219 15.75 -6.66 4.51
N TYR A 220 15.47 -7.79 5.18
CA TYR A 220 14.42 -7.89 6.20
C TYR A 220 14.59 -6.87 7.33
N ASP A 221 15.81 -6.73 7.88
CA ASP A 221 16.09 -5.83 9.00
C ASP A 221 15.99 -4.33 8.63
N ASP A 222 15.88 -4.03 7.33
CA ASP A 222 15.71 -2.68 6.81
C ASP A 222 14.38 -2.51 6.05
N THR A 223 13.40 -3.34 6.38
CA THR A 223 12.09 -3.36 5.74
C THR A 223 10.99 -3.01 6.75
N VAL A 224 10.00 -2.23 6.29
CA VAL A 224 8.68 -2.16 6.91
C VAL A 224 7.70 -2.92 6.03
N ILE A 225 6.97 -3.86 6.65
CA ILE A 225 5.86 -4.60 6.04
C ILE A 225 4.57 -3.91 6.47
N ILE A 226 3.73 -3.59 5.51
CA ILE A 226 2.36 -3.11 5.72
C ILE A 226 1.42 -4.18 5.19
N VAL A 227 0.45 -4.62 5.99
CA VAL A 227 -0.62 -5.50 5.52
C VAL A 227 -1.96 -4.80 5.73
N THR A 228 -2.77 -4.69 4.69
CA THR A 228 -4.07 -4.03 4.78
C THR A 228 -5.01 -4.47 3.66
N GLY A 229 -6.33 -4.38 3.93
CA GLY A 229 -7.36 -4.50 2.89
C GLY A 229 -7.68 -3.16 2.25
N ASP A 230 -8.28 -3.18 1.09
CA ASP A 230 -8.85 -1.99 0.46
C ASP A 230 -10.26 -1.70 1.01
N HIS A 231 -11.04 -2.73 1.30
CA HIS A 231 -12.35 -2.69 1.96
C HIS A 231 -12.60 -3.98 2.75
N GLY A 232 -13.70 -4.04 3.46
CA GLY A 232 -14.26 -5.26 4.03
C GLY A 232 -15.40 -5.81 3.17
N GLY A 233 -16.35 -6.49 3.79
CA GLY A 233 -17.53 -7.02 3.13
C GLY A 233 -18.45 -7.74 4.10
N HIS A 234 -19.65 -8.07 3.66
CA HIS A 234 -20.60 -8.89 4.42
C HIS A 234 -21.51 -9.68 3.49
N ASP A 235 -22.09 -10.73 3.98
CA ASP A 235 -22.82 -11.68 3.17
C ASP A 235 -22.00 -12.11 1.94
N GLN A 236 -22.41 -11.77 0.73
CA GLN A 236 -21.68 -12.01 -0.51
C GLN A 236 -21.39 -10.72 -1.28
N GLY A 237 -21.24 -9.59 -0.59
CA GLY A 237 -21.03 -8.29 -1.24
C GLY A 237 -20.35 -7.26 -0.35
N HIS A 238 -20.09 -6.11 -0.96
CA HIS A 238 -19.51 -4.92 -0.32
C HIS A 238 -19.96 -3.65 -1.07
N GLY A 239 -19.43 -2.49 -0.71
CA GLY A 239 -19.73 -1.22 -1.39
C GLY A 239 -20.96 -0.51 -0.85
N THR A 240 -21.55 -1.00 0.21
CA THR A 240 -22.71 -0.39 0.88
C THR A 240 -22.29 0.61 1.97
N LEU A 241 -23.27 1.11 2.74
CA LEU A 241 -23.01 1.93 3.91
C LEU A 241 -22.87 1.10 5.20
N ASP A 242 -22.84 -0.23 5.09
CA ASP A 242 -22.57 -1.10 6.23
C ASP A 242 -21.12 -0.90 6.67
N ILE A 243 -20.92 -0.81 7.99
CA ILE A 243 -19.58 -0.59 8.55
C ILE A 243 -18.64 -1.74 8.25
N ARG A 244 -19.17 -2.96 8.09
CA ARG A 244 -18.39 -4.16 7.75
C ARG A 244 -17.78 -4.10 6.37
N ASP A 245 -18.37 -3.32 5.45
CA ASP A 245 -17.78 -3.06 4.12
C ASP A 245 -16.64 -2.06 4.19
N MET A 246 -16.65 -1.19 5.20
CA MET A 246 -15.73 -0.07 5.29
C MET A 246 -14.52 -0.33 6.19
N GLU A 247 -14.60 -1.26 7.14
CA GLU A 247 -13.49 -1.53 8.06
C GLU A 247 -12.63 -2.69 7.58
N SER A 248 -11.33 -2.44 7.51
CA SER A 248 -10.31 -3.44 7.20
C SER A 248 -9.10 -3.27 8.12
N PRO A 249 -8.36 -4.35 8.41
CA PRO A 249 -7.17 -4.27 9.24
C PRO A 249 -6.07 -3.41 8.59
N LEU A 250 -5.29 -2.74 9.44
CA LEU A 250 -4.06 -2.04 9.08
C LEU A 250 -2.96 -2.51 10.02
N VAL A 251 -1.95 -3.17 9.48
CA VAL A 251 -0.85 -3.75 10.25
C VAL A 251 0.47 -3.19 9.73
N PHE A 252 1.31 -2.69 10.64
CA PHE A 252 2.71 -2.32 10.39
C PHE A 252 3.62 -3.26 11.16
N TYR A 253 4.68 -3.72 10.53
CA TYR A 253 5.67 -4.58 11.18
C TYR A 253 7.07 -4.31 10.60
N GLY A 254 8.10 -4.46 11.41
CA GLY A 254 9.49 -4.43 10.94
C GLY A 254 10.31 -3.29 11.54
N LYS A 255 11.21 -2.71 10.74
CA LYS A 255 12.20 -1.74 11.21
C LYS A 255 11.54 -0.54 11.90
N ASN A 256 11.93 -0.29 13.15
CA ASN A 256 11.48 0.83 13.97
C ASN A 256 9.94 0.89 14.20
N VAL A 257 9.22 -0.19 13.90
CA VAL A 257 7.80 -0.30 14.23
C VAL A 257 7.65 -0.70 15.70
N ARG A 258 6.73 -0.03 16.39
CA ARG A 258 6.40 -0.32 17.79
C ARG A 258 5.39 -1.46 17.88
N ALA A 259 5.48 -2.29 18.89
CA ALA A 259 4.45 -3.28 19.19
C ALA A 259 3.27 -2.60 19.89
N ILE A 260 2.18 -2.38 19.17
CA ILE A 260 0.93 -1.77 19.63
C ILE A 260 -0.23 -2.61 19.09
N ASN A 261 -0.89 -3.40 19.94
CA ASN A 261 -1.96 -4.31 19.55
C ASN A 261 -3.15 -3.61 18.89
N GLU A 262 -3.49 -2.40 19.36
CA GLU A 262 -4.50 -1.54 18.74
C GLU A 262 -4.03 -0.09 18.83
N MET A 263 -3.80 0.53 17.69
CA MET A 263 -3.44 1.95 17.62
C MET A 263 -4.68 2.80 17.88
N ASP A 264 -4.52 3.83 18.69
CA ASP A 264 -5.59 4.79 19.00
C ASP A 264 -5.63 5.88 17.93
N GLY A 265 -6.74 6.02 17.22
CA GLY A 265 -6.90 7.04 16.19
C GLY A 265 -7.87 6.68 15.08
N ALA A 266 -8.07 7.63 14.18
CA ALA A 266 -8.86 7.46 12.97
C ALA A 266 -7.93 7.30 11.78
N PHE A 267 -7.88 6.11 11.20
CA PHE A 267 -7.06 5.77 10.04
C PHE A 267 -7.96 5.59 8.83
N VAL A 268 -7.58 6.18 7.72
CA VAL A 268 -8.35 6.13 6.47
C VAL A 268 -7.44 5.64 5.35
N GLN A 269 -8.04 5.05 4.35
CA GLN A 269 -7.36 4.45 3.20
C GLN A 269 -6.26 5.33 2.58
N TYR A 270 -6.49 6.64 2.47
CA TYR A 270 -5.53 7.58 1.87
C TYR A 270 -4.30 7.85 2.76
N ASP A 271 -4.28 7.43 4.04
CA ASP A 271 -3.13 7.61 4.93
C ASP A 271 -1.97 6.67 4.56
N ILE A 272 -2.25 5.61 3.80
CA ILE A 272 -1.26 4.59 3.43
C ILE A 272 -0.15 5.19 2.54
N ALA A 273 -0.49 5.91 1.48
CA ALA A 273 0.51 6.54 0.60
C ALA A 273 1.40 7.52 1.37
N ALA A 274 0.81 8.36 2.21
CA ALA A 274 1.53 9.32 3.04
C ALA A 274 2.45 8.62 4.06
N THR A 275 2.01 7.48 4.60
CA THR A 275 2.83 6.67 5.53
C THR A 275 4.01 6.02 4.81
N ILE A 276 3.83 5.49 3.61
CA ILE A 276 4.92 4.93 2.81
C ILE A 276 5.95 6.03 2.47
N ALA A 277 5.49 7.21 2.05
CA ALA A 277 6.37 8.35 1.79
C ALA A 277 7.17 8.73 3.06
N TYR A 278 6.52 8.80 4.22
CA TYR A 278 7.15 9.08 5.51
C TYR A 278 8.21 8.03 5.88
N ILE A 279 7.89 6.73 5.75
CA ILE A 279 8.84 5.64 6.03
C ILE A 279 10.09 5.78 5.14
N LEU A 280 9.90 6.09 3.87
CA LEU A 280 10.98 6.24 2.91
C LEU A 280 11.68 7.61 2.97
N GLY A 281 11.26 8.55 3.84
CA GLY A 281 11.84 9.90 3.94
C GLY A 281 11.63 10.74 2.69
N LEU A 282 10.49 10.59 2.02
CA LEU A 282 10.10 11.33 0.82
C LEU A 282 9.25 12.54 1.19
N ASP A 283 9.33 13.58 0.39
CA ASP A 283 8.44 14.72 0.47
C ASP A 283 7.03 14.30 0.02
N ILE A 284 6.04 14.60 0.87
CA ILE A 284 4.64 14.28 0.62
C ILE A 284 4.04 15.37 -0.29
N PRO A 285 3.43 15.01 -1.45
CA PRO A 285 2.79 15.99 -2.31
C PRO A 285 1.72 16.82 -1.61
N GLU A 286 1.70 18.12 -1.87
CA GLU A 286 0.69 19.03 -1.30
C GLU A 286 -0.75 18.65 -1.67
N ALA A 287 -0.91 18.01 -2.83
CA ALA A 287 -2.20 17.52 -3.31
C ALA A 287 -2.79 16.39 -2.46
N TRP A 288 -1.95 15.64 -1.73
CA TRP A 288 -2.43 14.55 -0.88
C TRP A 288 -3.15 15.06 0.36
N ARG A 289 -4.09 14.27 0.87
CA ARG A 289 -4.85 14.53 2.10
C ARG A 289 -4.51 13.56 3.21
N GLY A 290 -3.94 12.42 2.84
CA GLY A 290 -3.46 11.42 3.78
C GLY A 290 -2.39 11.98 4.71
N LYS A 291 -2.37 11.47 5.94
CA LYS A 291 -1.38 11.79 6.97
C LYS A 291 -0.59 10.54 7.33
N PRO A 292 0.72 10.66 7.55
CA PRO A 292 1.51 9.52 8.03
C PRO A 292 0.99 8.99 9.37
N VAL A 293 0.87 7.67 9.48
CA VAL A 293 0.52 6.96 10.72
C VAL A 293 1.76 6.89 11.62
N LYS A 294 2.15 8.05 12.16
CA LYS A 294 3.38 8.19 12.95
C LYS A 294 3.36 7.38 14.24
N GLN A 295 2.17 7.16 14.82
CA GLN A 295 2.00 6.38 16.05
C GLN A 295 2.62 4.98 15.94
N ALA A 296 2.69 4.39 14.75
CA ALA A 296 3.33 3.11 14.54
C ALA A 296 4.86 3.14 14.77
N PHE A 297 5.49 4.33 14.78
CA PHE A 297 6.95 4.51 14.80
C PHE A 297 7.45 5.38 15.95
N GLU A 298 6.62 6.31 16.46
CA GLU A 298 6.96 7.33 17.48
C GLU A 298 6.44 7.00 18.88
#